data_ca1c560fbd2cbd77825088918db8fea3
#
_entry.id   ca1c560fbd2cbd77825088918db8fea3
#
_cell.length_a   1.000
_cell.length_b   1.000
_cell.length_c   1.000
_cell.angle_alpha   90.00
_cell.angle_beta   90.00
_cell.angle_gamma   90.00
#
_symmetry.space_group_name_H-M   'P 1'
#
loop_
_entity.id
_entity.type
_entity.pdbx_description
1 polymer ?
#
loop_
_entity_poly.entity_id
_entity_poly.type
_entity_poly.pdbx_seq_one_letter_code
_entity_poly.pdbx_strand_id
1 'polypeptide(L)'
;HGTMTDTIELKQQLVDCIRMLESQDIIDYNGHASIRLPNNQMLINIGSCQRSQLTVNDICTIDMEGQVVEGSGKPPLEFHLHAGIYRARPDLKAVVHAHPKWSTYLTMAGQPYLPVYGQGSLVYPVPLLDSPNSINNKPMADRLAATLGDRPAALMKSHGAVTVGQSIREAFVLASYMEENAHRQYMAMQLGTPYSFSEHEIQMCREKLWNEALFQRCWDHFKAKLG
;
A
#
# COMPACT_ATOMS: atom_id res chain seq x y z
N HIS A 1 -17.69 -3.54 -15.01
CA HIS A 1 -18.79 -3.84 -14.12
C HIS A 1 -18.72 -5.30 -13.71
N GLY A 2 -18.73 -5.53 -12.45
CA GLY A 2 -18.71 -6.88 -11.90
C GLY A 2 -20.10 -7.36 -11.56
N THR A 3 -20.25 -8.68 -11.51
CA THR A 3 -21.43 -9.30 -10.89
C THR A 3 -21.33 -9.17 -9.37
N MET A 4 -22.40 -9.50 -8.66
CA MET A 4 -22.37 -9.58 -7.19
C MET A 4 -21.28 -10.55 -6.70
N THR A 5 -21.08 -11.69 -7.42
CA THR A 5 -20.03 -12.66 -7.11
C THR A 5 -18.65 -12.04 -7.23
N ASP A 6 -18.38 -11.29 -8.32
CA ASP A 6 -17.10 -10.64 -8.52
C ASP A 6 -16.82 -9.63 -7.42
N THR A 7 -17.83 -8.88 -6.97
CA THR A 7 -17.68 -7.92 -5.89
C THR A 7 -17.37 -8.63 -4.57
N ILE A 8 -18.00 -9.76 -4.30
CA ILE A 8 -17.73 -10.57 -3.10
C ILE A 8 -16.28 -11.08 -3.13
N GLU A 9 -15.81 -11.55 -4.28
CA GLU A 9 -14.43 -12.00 -4.43
C GLU A 9 -13.44 -10.86 -4.21
N LEU A 10 -13.72 -9.67 -4.74
CA LEU A 10 -12.88 -8.50 -4.52
C LEU A 10 -12.85 -8.08 -3.05
N LYS A 11 -14.01 -8.13 -2.37
CA LYS A 11 -14.05 -7.86 -0.93
C LYS A 11 -13.20 -8.86 -0.15
N GLN A 12 -13.24 -10.13 -0.51
CA GLN A 12 -12.44 -11.15 0.16
C GLN A 12 -10.95 -10.94 -0.09
N GLN A 13 -10.56 -10.57 -1.31
CA GLN A 13 -9.16 -10.25 -1.61
C GLN A 13 -8.69 -9.05 -0.79
N LEU A 14 -9.54 -8.04 -0.64
CA LEU A 14 -9.22 -6.86 0.16
C LEU A 14 -9.06 -7.22 1.63
N VAL A 15 -9.94 -8.05 2.16
CA VAL A 15 -9.85 -8.58 3.53
C VAL A 15 -8.54 -9.34 3.71
N ASP A 16 -8.22 -10.24 2.79
CA ASP A 16 -6.99 -11.04 2.86
C ASP A 16 -5.76 -10.12 2.85
N CYS A 17 -5.75 -9.12 1.98
CA CYS A 17 -4.67 -8.14 1.91
C CYS A 17 -4.42 -7.46 3.26
N ILE A 18 -5.47 -6.92 3.87
CA ILE A 18 -5.36 -6.18 5.14
C ILE A 18 -4.92 -7.11 6.26
N ARG A 19 -5.49 -8.30 6.34
CA ARG A 19 -5.11 -9.29 7.36
C ARG A 19 -3.67 -9.75 7.19
N MET A 20 -3.23 -9.95 5.96
CA MET A 20 -1.84 -10.33 5.67
C MET A 20 -0.85 -9.21 6.01
N LEU A 21 -1.21 -7.95 5.76
CA LEU A 21 -0.39 -6.81 6.13
C LEU A 21 -0.33 -6.64 7.65
N GLU A 22 -1.44 -6.90 8.33
CA GLU A 22 -1.46 -6.88 9.79
C GLU A 22 -0.55 -7.98 10.37
N SER A 23 -0.58 -9.18 9.78
CA SER A 23 0.28 -10.28 10.23
C SER A 23 1.78 -9.99 10.05
N GLN A 24 2.12 -9.05 9.19
CA GLN A 24 3.50 -8.60 8.99
C GLN A 24 3.87 -7.35 9.80
N ASP A 25 2.97 -6.86 10.66
CA ASP A 25 3.12 -5.60 11.39
C ASP A 25 3.27 -4.37 10.49
N ILE A 26 2.81 -4.46 9.25
CA ILE A 26 2.76 -3.32 8.33
C ILE A 26 1.51 -2.49 8.58
N ILE A 27 0.38 -3.16 8.82
CA ILE A 27 -0.86 -2.56 9.31
C ILE A 27 -1.05 -2.96 10.77
N ASP A 28 -1.53 -2.06 11.59
CA ASP A 28 -1.85 -2.30 12.99
C ASP A 28 -3.35 -2.00 13.24
N TYR A 29 -3.69 -1.22 14.26
CA TYR A 29 -5.06 -0.76 14.47
C TYR A 29 -5.45 0.37 13.51
N ASN A 30 -4.49 0.91 12.80
CA ASN A 30 -4.65 1.87 11.70
C ASN A 30 -4.22 1.21 10.39
N GLY A 31 -4.49 1.89 9.32
CA GLY A 31 -4.18 1.41 7.98
C GLY A 31 -5.44 1.00 7.24
N HIS A 32 -5.39 1.14 5.94
CA HIS A 32 -6.53 0.85 5.09
C HIS A 32 -6.09 0.57 3.67
N ALA A 33 -6.93 -0.16 2.96
CA ALA A 33 -6.69 -0.51 1.58
C ALA A 33 -7.98 -0.41 0.80
N SER A 34 -7.87 -0.14 -0.49
CA SER A 34 -9.03 0.01 -1.36
C SER A 34 -8.82 -0.68 -2.69
N ILE A 35 -9.95 -1.00 -3.33
CA ILE A 35 -10.00 -1.49 -4.71
C ILE A 35 -10.96 -0.57 -5.47
N ARG A 36 -10.49 -0.04 -6.60
CA ARG A 36 -11.34 0.81 -7.46
C ARG A 36 -12.40 -0.03 -8.15
N LEU A 37 -13.62 0.49 -8.16
CA LEU A 37 -14.75 -0.07 -8.89
C LEU A 37 -15.13 0.86 -10.05
N PRO A 38 -15.94 0.38 -11.01
CA PRO A 38 -16.54 1.26 -12.00
C PRO A 38 -17.39 2.37 -11.37
N ASN A 39 -17.72 3.40 -12.15
CA ASN A 39 -18.59 4.50 -11.74
C ASN A 39 -18.01 5.38 -10.61
N ASN A 40 -16.70 5.52 -10.56
CA ASN A 40 -16.00 6.34 -9.55
C ASN A 40 -16.35 5.92 -8.12
N GLN A 41 -16.33 4.63 -7.87
CA GLN A 41 -16.53 4.05 -6.56
C GLN A 41 -15.31 3.23 -6.16
N MET A 42 -15.22 2.90 -4.88
CA MET A 42 -14.18 2.03 -4.35
C MET A 42 -14.71 1.17 -3.22
N LEU A 43 -14.14 -0.02 -3.09
CA LEU A 43 -14.24 -0.83 -1.88
C LEU A 43 -13.14 -0.38 -0.94
N ILE A 44 -13.47 -0.21 0.35
CA ILE A 44 -12.50 0.18 1.37
C ILE A 44 -12.95 -0.38 2.72
N ASN A 45 -12.00 -0.70 3.59
CA ASN A 45 -12.35 -1.14 4.94
C ASN A 45 -12.89 0.03 5.77
N ILE A 46 -13.84 -0.26 6.66
CA ILE A 46 -14.33 0.74 7.61
C ILE A 46 -13.23 1.10 8.61
N GLY A 47 -13.31 2.30 9.18
CA GLY A 47 -12.26 2.81 10.06
C GLY A 47 -12.18 2.10 11.41
N SER A 48 -13.30 1.60 11.91
CA SER A 48 -13.42 1.08 13.29
C SER A 48 -13.24 -0.43 13.43
N CYS A 49 -12.88 -1.15 12.34
CA CYS A 49 -12.76 -2.61 12.38
C CYS A 49 -11.45 -3.08 13.00
N GLN A 50 -11.45 -4.32 13.49
CA GLN A 50 -10.24 -5.01 13.93
C GLN A 50 -9.55 -5.61 12.71
N ARG A 51 -8.35 -5.11 12.37
CA ARG A 51 -7.65 -5.51 11.14
C ARG A 51 -7.29 -7.00 11.14
N SER A 52 -6.90 -7.55 12.28
CA SER A 52 -6.56 -8.98 12.39
C SER A 52 -7.76 -9.92 12.22
N GLN A 53 -8.97 -9.42 12.44
CA GLN A 53 -10.22 -10.20 12.40
C GLN A 53 -11.20 -9.69 11.35
N LEU A 54 -10.69 -8.95 10.38
CA LEU A 54 -11.49 -8.33 9.34
C LEU A 54 -12.29 -9.38 8.57
N THR A 55 -13.55 -9.05 8.27
CA THR A 55 -14.40 -9.87 7.42
C THR A 55 -14.96 -9.01 6.28
N VAL A 56 -15.60 -9.65 5.31
CA VAL A 56 -16.21 -8.92 4.19
C VAL A 56 -17.27 -7.93 4.65
N ASN A 57 -17.87 -8.12 5.82
CA ASN A 57 -18.83 -7.18 6.40
C ASN A 57 -18.20 -5.86 6.84
N ASP A 58 -16.87 -5.83 6.97
CA ASP A 58 -16.13 -4.63 7.35
C ASP A 58 -15.67 -3.83 6.12
N ILE A 59 -16.09 -4.25 4.93
CA ILE A 59 -15.78 -3.55 3.68
C ILE A 59 -17.03 -2.80 3.22
N CYS A 60 -16.89 -1.51 3.00
CA CYS A 60 -17.96 -0.70 2.42
C CYS A 60 -17.60 -0.25 1.01
N THR A 61 -18.63 0.09 0.24
CA THR A 61 -18.47 0.75 -1.06
C THR A 61 -18.75 2.23 -0.87
N ILE A 62 -17.84 3.09 -1.31
CA ILE A 62 -18.01 4.54 -1.23
C ILE A 62 -17.79 5.17 -2.60
N ASP A 63 -18.31 6.37 -2.78
CA ASP A 63 -17.94 7.21 -3.90
C ASP A 63 -16.64 7.98 -3.57
N MET A 64 -16.18 8.83 -4.49
CA MET A 64 -14.92 9.55 -4.30
C MET A 64 -15.04 10.73 -3.33
N GLU A 65 -16.24 11.06 -2.89
CA GLU A 65 -16.50 12.08 -1.85
C GLU A 65 -16.71 11.45 -0.47
N GLY A 66 -16.60 10.12 -0.37
CA GLY A 66 -16.71 9.43 0.90
C GLY A 66 -18.13 9.03 1.30
N GLN A 67 -19.11 9.20 0.41
CA GLN A 67 -20.48 8.78 0.68
C GLN A 67 -20.58 7.26 0.57
N VAL A 68 -21.16 6.63 1.59
CA VAL A 68 -21.35 5.18 1.59
C VAL A 68 -22.50 4.84 0.63
N VAL A 69 -22.18 4.03 -0.37
CA VAL A 69 -23.14 3.55 -1.36
C VAL A 69 -23.71 2.21 -0.92
N GLU A 70 -22.87 1.37 -0.32
CA GLU A 70 -23.26 0.03 0.14
C GLU A 70 -22.41 -0.36 1.34
N GLY A 71 -22.99 -1.13 2.23
CA GLY A 71 -22.33 -1.63 3.44
C GLY A 71 -22.71 -0.87 4.68
N SER A 72 -22.28 -1.37 5.83
CA SER A 72 -22.50 -0.75 7.14
C SER A 72 -21.17 -0.16 7.63
N GLY A 73 -21.26 0.91 8.43
CA GLY A 73 -20.09 1.58 8.95
C GLY A 73 -19.60 2.70 8.05
N LYS A 74 -18.55 3.35 8.49
CA LYS A 74 -18.00 4.54 7.81
C LYS A 74 -16.58 4.27 7.35
N PRO A 75 -16.18 4.82 6.18
CA PRO A 75 -14.79 4.74 5.76
C PRO A 75 -13.88 5.52 6.71
N PRO A 76 -12.59 5.25 6.71
CA PRO A 76 -11.64 6.10 7.42
C PRO A 76 -11.65 7.51 6.83
N LEU A 77 -11.33 8.52 7.65
CA LEU A 77 -11.23 9.90 7.16
C LEU A 77 -10.20 10.04 6.04
N GLU A 78 -9.19 9.20 6.06
CA GLU A 78 -8.18 9.18 5.01
C GLU A 78 -8.64 8.49 3.71
N PHE A 79 -9.95 8.25 3.53
CA PHE A 79 -10.46 7.87 2.20
C PHE A 79 -10.02 8.89 1.14
N HIS A 80 -9.81 10.14 1.55
CA HIS A 80 -9.29 11.21 0.67
C HIS A 80 -7.98 10.82 0.01
N LEU A 81 -7.10 10.11 0.73
CA LEU A 81 -5.84 9.61 0.21
C LEU A 81 -6.10 8.73 -1.03
N HIS A 82 -7.02 7.79 -0.90
CA HIS A 82 -7.39 6.87 -1.99
C HIS A 82 -8.04 7.64 -3.15
N ALA A 83 -9.02 8.46 -2.84
CA ALA A 83 -9.74 9.24 -3.86
C ALA A 83 -8.80 10.15 -4.65
N GLY A 84 -7.86 10.82 -3.98
CA GLY A 84 -6.90 11.70 -4.63
C GLY A 84 -5.98 10.96 -5.60
N ILE A 85 -5.49 9.80 -5.18
CA ILE A 85 -4.65 8.96 -6.04
C ILE A 85 -5.45 8.45 -7.24
N TYR A 86 -6.67 7.99 -7.02
CA TYR A 86 -7.51 7.50 -8.12
C TYR A 86 -7.86 8.59 -9.13
N ARG A 87 -8.08 9.83 -8.67
CA ARG A 87 -8.32 10.96 -9.59
C ARG A 87 -7.09 11.25 -10.44
N ALA A 88 -5.90 11.18 -9.85
CA ALA A 88 -4.65 11.49 -10.55
C ALA A 88 -4.16 10.36 -11.45
N ARG A 89 -4.50 9.11 -11.14
CA ARG A 89 -3.95 7.92 -11.77
C ARG A 89 -5.06 6.98 -12.25
N PRO A 90 -5.62 7.23 -13.45
CA PRO A 90 -6.68 6.35 -14.00
C PRO A 90 -6.25 4.90 -14.23
N ASP A 91 -4.95 4.65 -14.32
CA ASP A 91 -4.37 3.33 -14.51
C ASP A 91 -4.46 2.44 -13.27
N LEU A 92 -4.64 3.03 -12.09
CA LEU A 92 -4.56 2.29 -10.83
C LEU A 92 -5.90 1.69 -10.43
N LYS A 93 -5.84 0.48 -9.85
CA LYS A 93 -7.01 -0.25 -9.37
C LYS A 93 -6.98 -0.48 -7.87
N ALA A 94 -5.84 -0.28 -7.21
CA ALA A 94 -5.70 -0.56 -5.79
C ALA A 94 -4.73 0.41 -5.12
N VAL A 95 -5.03 0.74 -3.86
CA VAL A 95 -4.18 1.60 -3.01
C VAL A 95 -4.12 0.98 -1.62
N VAL A 96 -2.91 0.89 -1.07
CA VAL A 96 -2.65 0.46 0.30
C VAL A 96 -1.97 1.61 1.05
N HIS A 97 -2.52 1.99 2.19
CA HIS A 97 -1.87 2.91 3.13
C HIS A 97 -1.64 2.21 4.46
N ALA A 98 -0.44 2.36 5.00
CA ALA A 98 -0.04 1.73 6.25
C ALA A 98 0.97 2.60 6.98
N HIS A 99 1.28 2.20 8.22
CA HIS A 99 2.32 2.82 9.04
C HIS A 99 3.46 1.83 9.28
N PRO A 100 4.16 1.37 8.21
CA PRO A 100 5.23 0.39 8.34
C PRO A 100 6.40 0.98 9.13
N LYS A 101 6.89 0.23 10.11
CA LYS A 101 7.90 0.75 11.04
C LYS A 101 9.22 1.02 10.35
N TRP A 102 9.74 0.03 9.61
CA TRP A 102 11.11 0.09 9.10
C TRP A 102 11.30 1.19 8.07
N SER A 103 10.38 1.31 7.11
CA SER A 103 10.45 2.37 6.10
C SER A 103 10.19 3.74 6.72
N THR A 104 9.29 3.83 7.70
CA THR A 104 9.01 5.10 8.39
C THR A 104 10.19 5.54 9.24
N TYR A 105 10.90 4.61 9.90
CA TYR A 105 12.11 4.94 10.67
C TYR A 105 13.14 5.67 9.81
N LEU A 106 13.32 5.25 8.57
CA LEU A 106 14.26 5.93 7.66
C LEU A 106 13.88 7.39 7.49
N THR A 107 12.59 7.68 7.31
CA THR A 107 12.12 9.06 7.13
C THR A 107 12.29 9.89 8.39
N MET A 108 12.15 9.27 9.57
CA MET A 108 12.33 9.96 10.86
C MET A 108 13.78 10.39 11.09
N ALA A 109 14.72 9.66 10.52
CA ALA A 109 16.14 9.95 10.65
C ALA A 109 16.71 10.72 9.45
N GLY A 110 15.85 11.11 8.50
CA GLY A 110 16.30 11.80 7.28
C GLY A 110 17.12 10.93 6.36
N GLN A 111 16.97 9.60 6.46
CA GLN A 111 17.69 8.66 5.60
C GLN A 111 16.88 8.34 4.36
N PRO A 112 17.49 8.33 3.17
CA PRO A 112 16.78 7.95 1.96
C PRO A 112 16.51 6.44 1.95
N TYR A 113 15.41 6.04 1.31
CA TYR A 113 15.19 4.64 0.97
C TYR A 113 16.22 4.24 -0.10
N LEU A 114 17.00 3.19 0.17
CA LEU A 114 18.01 2.68 -0.75
C LEU A 114 17.64 1.26 -1.18
N PRO A 115 17.84 0.91 -2.46
CA PRO A 115 17.63 -0.47 -2.90
C PRO A 115 18.82 -1.32 -2.46
N VAL A 116 18.61 -2.11 -1.41
CA VAL A 116 19.65 -2.99 -0.84
C VAL A 116 19.31 -4.46 -1.02
N TYR A 117 18.12 -4.76 -1.54
CA TYR A 117 17.56 -6.09 -1.71
C TYR A 117 16.80 -6.14 -3.03
N GLY A 118 16.89 -7.25 -3.75
CA GLY A 118 16.35 -7.32 -5.10
C GLY A 118 14.92 -6.83 -5.23
N GLN A 119 14.03 -7.35 -4.38
CA GLN A 119 12.62 -6.99 -4.39
C GLN A 119 12.39 -5.51 -4.08
N GLY A 120 13.24 -4.92 -3.27
CA GLY A 120 13.15 -3.50 -2.94
C GLY A 120 13.43 -2.56 -4.10
N SER A 121 14.07 -3.06 -5.15
CA SER A 121 14.34 -2.28 -6.36
C SER A 121 13.08 -1.93 -7.13
N LEU A 122 12.00 -2.72 -6.94
CA LEU A 122 10.76 -2.53 -7.69
C LEU A 122 10.06 -1.21 -7.37
N VAL A 123 10.27 -0.69 -6.18
CA VAL A 123 9.65 0.58 -5.76
C VAL A 123 10.61 1.76 -5.79
N TYR A 124 11.90 1.50 -6.00
CA TYR A 124 12.91 2.56 -6.01
C TYR A 124 12.92 3.32 -7.33
N PRO A 125 13.07 4.66 -7.33
CA PRO A 125 13.13 5.54 -6.17
C PRO A 125 11.75 5.75 -5.53
N VAL A 126 11.74 5.94 -4.22
CA VAL A 126 10.50 6.15 -3.47
C VAL A 126 10.43 7.62 -3.08
N PRO A 127 9.52 8.40 -3.67
CA PRO A 127 9.40 9.81 -3.31
C PRO A 127 8.86 9.98 -1.89
N LEU A 128 9.21 11.11 -1.28
CA LEU A 128 8.84 11.43 0.10
C LEU A 128 7.95 12.67 0.12
N LEU A 129 6.77 12.54 0.70
CA LEU A 129 5.96 13.69 1.08
C LEU A 129 6.52 14.24 2.40
N ASP A 130 6.98 15.48 2.37
CA ASP A 130 7.64 16.11 3.51
C ASP A 130 6.60 16.71 4.48
N SER A 131 5.74 15.86 5.02
CA SER A 131 4.71 16.26 5.98
C SER A 131 4.26 15.04 6.78
N PRO A 132 4.15 15.14 8.11
CA PRO A 132 3.63 14.07 8.95
C PRO A 132 2.10 14.09 9.08
N ASN A 133 1.42 15.02 8.44
CA ASN A 133 -0.02 15.20 8.60
C ASN A 133 -0.82 14.06 8.01
N SER A 134 -1.97 13.77 8.63
CA SER A 134 -2.96 12.85 8.07
C SER A 134 -3.48 13.39 6.73
N ILE A 135 -3.73 12.47 5.80
CA ILE A 135 -4.25 12.82 4.47
C ILE A 135 -5.79 12.75 4.52
N ASN A 136 -6.38 13.65 5.29
CA ASN A 136 -7.81 13.62 5.61
C ASN A 136 -8.63 14.72 4.93
N ASN A 137 -8.09 15.32 3.87
CA ASN A 137 -8.80 16.31 3.07
C ASN A 137 -8.26 16.30 1.64
N LYS A 138 -9.02 16.92 0.74
CA LYS A 138 -8.70 16.92 -0.68
C LYS A 138 -7.35 17.60 -1.01
N PRO A 139 -7.03 18.79 -0.47
CA PRO A 139 -5.75 19.43 -0.78
C PRO A 139 -4.54 18.57 -0.38
N MET A 140 -4.59 17.92 0.76
CA MET A 140 -3.53 17.01 1.21
C MET A 140 -3.44 15.78 0.31
N ALA A 141 -4.58 15.23 -0.09
CA ALA A 141 -4.63 14.09 -0.99
C ALA A 141 -4.04 14.43 -2.36
N ASP A 142 -4.36 15.59 -2.90
CA ASP A 142 -3.81 16.06 -4.17
C ASP A 142 -2.29 16.24 -4.07
N ARG A 143 -1.82 16.74 -2.93
CA ARG A 143 -0.38 16.91 -2.69
C ARG A 143 0.34 15.56 -2.63
N LEU A 144 -0.24 14.58 -1.95
CA LEU A 144 0.32 13.21 -1.93
C LEU A 144 0.32 12.59 -3.32
N ALA A 145 -0.78 12.73 -4.05
CA ALA A 145 -0.87 12.19 -5.42
C ALA A 145 0.19 12.82 -6.34
N ALA A 146 0.45 14.12 -6.20
CA ALA A 146 1.49 14.80 -6.95
C ALA A 146 2.89 14.28 -6.56
N THR A 147 3.12 14.03 -5.27
CA THR A 147 4.38 13.45 -4.78
C THR A 147 4.58 12.03 -5.35
N LEU A 148 3.54 11.22 -5.32
CA LEU A 148 3.58 9.86 -5.87
C LEU A 148 3.91 9.88 -7.35
N GLY A 149 3.32 10.81 -8.11
CA GLY A 149 3.51 10.91 -9.55
C GLY A 149 3.15 9.61 -10.25
N ASP A 150 4.06 9.11 -11.08
CA ASP A 150 3.88 7.85 -11.82
C ASP A 150 4.51 6.66 -11.09
N ARG A 151 4.93 6.83 -9.84
CA ARG A 151 5.64 5.81 -9.09
C ARG A 151 4.68 4.80 -8.46
N PRO A 152 5.17 3.60 -8.10
CA PRO A 152 4.34 2.59 -7.44
C PRO A 152 4.23 2.76 -5.93
N ALA A 153 5.02 3.65 -5.33
CA ALA A 153 5.03 3.84 -3.88
C ALA A 153 5.52 5.23 -3.53
N ALA A 154 5.12 5.72 -2.37
CA ALA A 154 5.63 6.95 -1.76
C ALA A 154 5.69 6.77 -0.25
N LEU A 155 6.63 7.48 0.37
CA LEU A 155 6.72 7.58 1.82
C LEU A 155 6.21 8.94 2.27
N MET A 156 5.69 8.98 3.48
CA MET A 156 5.25 10.21 4.14
C MET A 156 6.08 10.36 5.41
N LYS A 157 6.75 11.49 5.56
CA LYS A 157 7.69 11.76 6.65
C LYS A 157 7.05 11.51 8.00
N SER A 158 7.65 10.61 8.78
CA SER A 158 7.21 10.26 10.14
C SER A 158 5.75 9.80 10.24
N HIS A 159 5.15 9.41 9.13
CA HIS A 159 3.74 9.02 9.07
C HIS A 159 3.57 7.58 8.59
N GLY A 160 4.05 7.28 7.41
CA GLY A 160 3.83 5.96 6.83
C GLY A 160 4.15 5.88 5.35
N ALA A 161 3.43 5.02 4.67
CA ALA A 161 3.66 4.71 3.26
C ALA A 161 2.36 4.51 2.50
N VAL A 162 2.43 4.69 1.20
CA VAL A 162 1.38 4.30 0.27
C VAL A 162 2.00 3.46 -0.83
N THR A 163 1.34 2.36 -1.19
CA THR A 163 1.67 1.58 -2.39
C THR A 163 0.42 1.43 -3.24
N VAL A 164 0.63 1.34 -4.53
CA VAL A 164 -0.46 1.33 -5.51
C VAL A 164 -0.20 0.25 -6.55
N GLY A 165 -1.25 -0.17 -7.25
CA GLY A 165 -1.09 -1.19 -8.26
C GLY A 165 -2.31 -1.32 -9.16
N GLN A 166 -2.15 -2.18 -10.17
CA GLN A 166 -3.24 -2.53 -11.09
C GLN A 166 -4.13 -3.64 -10.52
N SER A 167 -3.77 -4.14 -9.33
CA SER A 167 -4.54 -5.10 -8.55
C SER A 167 -4.18 -4.94 -7.08
N ILE A 168 -5.06 -5.43 -6.21
CA ILE A 168 -4.77 -5.41 -4.77
C ILE A 168 -3.56 -6.30 -4.44
N ARG A 169 -3.38 -7.40 -5.17
CA ARG A 169 -2.21 -8.26 -5.01
C ARG A 169 -0.92 -7.48 -5.29
N GLU A 170 -0.89 -6.72 -6.39
CA GLU A 170 0.29 -5.93 -6.74
C GLU A 170 0.61 -4.89 -5.65
N ALA A 171 -0.39 -4.13 -5.20
CA ALA A 171 -0.19 -3.13 -4.15
C ALA A 171 0.27 -3.78 -2.83
N PHE A 172 -0.29 -4.94 -2.50
CA PHE A 172 0.11 -5.72 -1.32
C PHE A 172 1.58 -6.15 -1.40
N VAL A 173 1.97 -6.74 -2.53
CA VAL A 173 3.31 -7.25 -2.71
C VAL A 173 4.34 -6.14 -2.64
N LEU A 174 4.04 -5.00 -3.26
CA LEU A 174 4.94 -3.85 -3.22
C LEU A 174 5.09 -3.30 -1.80
N ALA A 175 4.02 -3.29 -1.01
CA ALA A 175 4.09 -2.91 0.40
C ALA A 175 4.99 -3.85 1.19
N SER A 176 4.85 -5.15 0.98
CA SER A 176 5.67 -6.17 1.64
C SER A 176 7.14 -6.06 1.23
N TYR A 177 7.41 -5.91 -0.05
CA TYR A 177 8.78 -5.79 -0.58
C TYR A 177 9.48 -4.52 -0.07
N MET A 178 8.76 -3.41 -0.05
CA MET A 178 9.33 -2.15 0.42
C MET A 178 9.71 -2.23 1.90
N GLU A 179 8.84 -2.78 2.72
CA GLU A 179 9.11 -2.90 4.15
C GLU A 179 10.25 -3.89 4.42
N GLU A 180 10.30 -4.97 3.68
CA GLU A 180 11.38 -5.94 3.79
C GLU A 180 12.73 -5.32 3.42
N ASN A 181 12.77 -4.55 2.35
CA ASN A 181 13.99 -3.83 1.96
C ASN A 181 14.40 -2.79 3.01
N ALA A 182 13.43 -2.04 3.54
CA ALA A 182 13.72 -1.03 4.56
C ALA A 182 14.27 -1.65 5.83
N HIS A 183 13.74 -2.80 6.24
CA HIS A 183 14.25 -3.54 7.38
C HIS A 183 15.70 -3.97 7.16
N ARG A 184 16.01 -4.53 6.00
CA ARG A 184 17.37 -4.93 5.65
C ARG A 184 18.31 -3.73 5.57
N GLN A 185 17.86 -2.63 5.02
CA GLN A 185 18.65 -1.39 4.99
C GLN A 185 18.98 -0.93 6.41
N TYR A 186 17.98 -0.88 7.29
CA TYR A 186 18.15 -0.48 8.68
C TYR A 186 19.18 -1.38 9.37
N MET A 187 19.03 -2.71 9.22
CA MET A 187 19.95 -3.66 9.85
C MET A 187 21.38 -3.54 9.28
N ALA A 188 21.51 -3.36 7.99
CA ALA A 188 22.80 -3.18 7.35
C ALA A 188 23.51 -1.91 7.85
N MET A 189 22.75 -0.84 8.11
CA MET A 189 23.29 0.41 8.65
C MET A 189 23.91 0.21 10.04
N GLN A 190 23.51 -0.80 10.78
CA GLN A 190 24.09 -1.12 12.08
C GLN A 190 25.48 -1.77 11.92
N LEU A 191 25.76 -2.35 10.76
CA LEU A 191 27.01 -3.04 10.47
C LEU A 191 28.00 -2.18 9.70
N GLY A 192 27.52 -1.12 9.04
CA GLY A 192 28.35 -0.24 8.25
C GLY A 192 27.50 0.55 7.26
N THR A 193 28.12 0.96 6.16
CA THR A 193 27.43 1.65 5.07
C THR A 193 26.72 0.61 4.20
N PRO A 194 25.40 0.67 4.03
CA PRO A 194 24.69 -0.28 3.18
C PRO A 194 25.19 -0.20 1.72
N TYR A 195 25.27 -1.35 1.07
CA TYR A 195 25.49 -1.39 -0.35
C TYR A 195 24.18 -1.03 -1.07
N SER A 196 24.16 0.07 -1.77
CA SER A 196 23.02 0.48 -2.60
C SER A 196 23.24 -0.04 -4.02
N PHE A 197 22.24 -0.70 -4.58
CA PHE A 197 22.34 -1.26 -5.93
C PHE A 197 22.64 -0.17 -6.95
N SER A 198 23.43 -0.53 -7.97
CA SER A 198 23.66 0.30 -9.14
C SER A 198 22.39 0.37 -10.01
N GLU A 199 22.34 1.35 -10.91
CA GLU A 199 21.23 1.45 -11.87
C GLU A 199 21.08 0.19 -12.71
N HIS A 200 22.20 -0.43 -13.11
CA HIS A 200 22.17 -1.68 -13.85
C HIS A 200 21.56 -2.82 -13.04
N GLU A 201 21.95 -2.94 -11.77
CA GLU A 201 21.40 -3.96 -10.86
C GLU A 201 19.91 -3.73 -10.62
N ILE A 202 19.50 -2.48 -10.42
CA ILE A 202 18.09 -2.12 -10.26
C ILE A 202 17.29 -2.56 -11.50
N GLN A 203 17.78 -2.23 -12.68
CA GLN A 203 17.12 -2.59 -13.94
C GLN A 203 16.99 -4.09 -14.11
N MET A 204 18.05 -4.83 -13.81
CA MET A 204 18.03 -6.30 -13.86
C MET A 204 17.00 -6.88 -12.90
N CYS A 205 16.94 -6.34 -11.68
CA CYS A 205 15.96 -6.79 -10.68
C CYS A 205 14.53 -6.53 -11.15
N ARG A 206 14.28 -5.35 -11.70
CA ARG A 206 12.94 -5.03 -12.22
C ARG A 206 12.52 -5.99 -13.34
N GLU A 207 13.40 -6.29 -14.26
CA GLU A 207 13.10 -7.19 -15.37
C GLU A 207 12.79 -8.61 -14.89
N LYS A 208 13.47 -9.08 -13.86
CA LYS A 208 13.31 -10.45 -13.36
C LYS A 208 12.23 -10.59 -12.32
N LEU A 209 12.06 -9.59 -11.45
CA LEU A 209 11.23 -9.72 -10.25
C LEU A 209 9.87 -9.07 -10.38
N TRP A 210 9.65 -8.19 -11.35
CA TRP A 210 8.32 -7.70 -11.65
C TRP A 210 7.59 -8.78 -12.45
N ASN A 211 7.05 -9.76 -11.74
CA ASN A 211 6.60 -11.02 -12.31
C ASN A 211 5.37 -11.52 -11.55
N GLU A 212 4.29 -11.74 -12.27
CA GLU A 212 3.01 -12.12 -11.66
C GLU A 212 3.08 -13.43 -10.88
N ALA A 213 3.87 -14.40 -11.36
CA ALA A 213 4.05 -15.67 -10.64
C ALA A 213 4.75 -15.47 -9.31
N LEU A 214 5.75 -14.58 -9.26
CA LEU A 214 6.44 -14.26 -8.02
C LEU A 214 5.54 -13.47 -7.07
N PHE A 215 4.72 -12.57 -7.59
CA PHE A 215 3.74 -11.83 -6.80
C PHE A 215 2.72 -12.79 -6.18
N GLN A 216 2.25 -13.76 -6.96
CA GLN A 216 1.32 -14.76 -6.45
C GLN A 216 1.96 -15.62 -5.37
N ARG A 217 3.24 -15.95 -5.51
CA ARG A 217 3.98 -16.71 -4.48
C ARG A 217 4.04 -15.93 -3.16
N CYS A 218 4.32 -14.64 -3.23
CA CYS A 218 4.34 -13.76 -2.06
C CYS A 218 2.96 -13.73 -1.38
N TRP A 219 1.91 -13.53 -2.17
CA TRP A 219 0.53 -13.53 -1.71
C TRP A 219 0.19 -14.85 -1.01
N ASP A 220 0.46 -15.97 -1.66
CA ASP A 220 0.14 -17.31 -1.15
C ASP A 220 0.89 -17.62 0.16
N HIS A 221 2.15 -17.17 0.26
CA HIS A 221 2.95 -17.36 1.46
C HIS A 221 2.29 -16.70 2.67
N PHE A 222 1.91 -15.43 2.54
CA PHE A 222 1.31 -14.71 3.65
C PHE A 222 -0.12 -15.16 3.93
N LYS A 223 -0.86 -15.53 2.88
CA LYS A 223 -2.21 -16.07 3.05
C LYS A 223 -2.19 -17.38 3.84
N ALA A 224 -1.24 -18.24 3.57
CA ALA A 224 -1.09 -19.51 4.31
C ALA A 224 -0.86 -19.29 5.81
N LYS A 225 -0.26 -18.18 6.19
CA LYS A 225 -0.02 -17.84 7.59
C LYS A 225 -1.27 -17.40 8.35
N LEU A 226 -2.33 -17.05 7.66
CA LEU A 226 -3.57 -16.63 8.31
C LEU A 226 -4.34 -17.80 8.91
N GLY A 227 -3.97 -18.99 8.56
CA GLY A 227 -4.59 -20.21 9.07
C GLY A 227 -5.78 -20.64 8.22
#